data_61f443179c22ec01fa2fb7f1e9458de6
#
_entry.id   61f443179c22ec01fa2fb7f1e9458de6
#
_cell.length_a   1.000
_cell.length_b   1.000
_cell.length_c   1.000
_cell.angle_alpha   90.00
_cell.angle_beta   90.00
_cell.angle_gamma   90.00
#
_symmetry.space_group_name_H-M   'P 1'
#
loop_
_entity.id
_entity.type
_entity.pdbx_description
1 polymer ?
#
loop_
_entity_poly.entity_id
_entity_poly.type
_entity_poly.pdbx_seq_one_letter_code
_entity_poly.pdbx_strand_id
1 'polypeptide(L)'
;MIRYVFRGSITVLMVLIIAGVAHSQGMQTFSSEQAARQHCPTDAVVWLNTSSANYHFKGDTWYGRTQRGAYACKTEADKDGMNPMSKGQ
;
A
#
# COMPACT_ATOMS: atom_id res chain seq x y z
N MET A 1 -20.83 8.01 -50.44
CA MET A 1 -20.82 8.00 -49.89
C MET A 1 -20.40 8.07 -48.84
N ILE A 2 -20.26 8.10 -48.67
CA ILE A 2 -19.94 8.09 -47.85
C ILE A 2 -19.80 7.91 -46.81
N ARG A 3 -19.79 7.90 -46.35
CA ARG A 3 -19.69 7.71 -45.44
C ARG A 3 -19.22 7.26 -44.68
N TYR A 4 -18.99 7.16 -44.42
CA TYR A 4 -18.63 6.68 -43.71
C TYR A 4 -17.84 6.71 -42.93
N VAL A 5 -17.65 6.83 -42.90
CA VAL A 5 -16.94 6.92 -42.34
C VAL A 5 -16.79 7.17 -41.21
N PHE A 6 -16.77 7.33 -40.91
CA PHE A 6 -16.66 7.57 -39.87
C PHE A 6 -16.60 7.11 -39.01
N ARG A 7 -16.61 6.97 -38.63
CA ARG A 7 -16.80 6.51 -37.90
C ARG A 7 -16.04 6.01 -37.07
N GLY A 8 -15.83 5.42 -37.05
CA GLY A 8 -15.18 4.65 -36.27
C GLY A 8 -14.35 5.25 -35.41
N SER A 9 -13.76 5.77 -35.62
CA SER A 9 -12.86 6.34 -34.87
C SER A 9 -13.20 6.51 -33.54
N ILE A 10 -13.88 6.88 -33.34
CA ILE A 10 -14.21 7.12 -32.15
C ILE A 10 -13.80 6.40 -31.11
N THR A 11 -14.10 5.61 -31.05
CA THR A 11 -13.81 4.82 -30.06
C THR A 11 -12.71 4.97 -29.35
N VAL A 12 -11.93 4.74 -29.75
CA VAL A 12 -10.82 4.79 -29.15
C VAL A 12 -10.66 5.47 -28.02
N LEU A 13 -10.77 6.43 -28.06
CA LEU A 13 -10.49 7.13 -27.04
C LEU A 13 -10.75 6.69 -25.75
N MET A 14 -11.70 6.48 -25.57
CA MET A 14 -12.02 6.19 -24.31
C MET A 14 -11.13 5.49 -23.57
N VAL A 15 -10.72 4.70 -24.02
CA VAL A 15 -9.84 3.95 -23.40
C VAL A 15 -8.91 4.58 -22.61
N LEU A 16 -8.24 5.27 -23.11
CA LEU A 16 -7.22 5.77 -22.41
C LEU A 16 -7.61 6.29 -21.20
N ILE A 17 -8.53 6.74 -21.13
CA ILE A 17 -8.90 7.22 -20.02
C ILE A 17 -8.57 6.51 -18.88
N ILE A 18 -8.90 5.47 -18.79
CA ILE A 18 -8.60 4.69 -17.78
C ILE A 18 -7.32 4.76 -17.31
N ALA A 19 -6.54 4.74 -18.07
CA ALA A 19 -5.23 4.73 -17.68
C ALA A 19 -5.04 5.76 -16.68
N GLY A 20 -5.57 6.76 -16.86
CA GLY A 20 -5.23 7.78 -16.00
C GLY A 20 -5.56 7.51 -14.61
N VAL A 21 -6.32 6.66 -14.40
CA VAL A 21 -6.62 6.33 -13.14
C VAL A 21 -5.55 5.90 -12.36
N ALA A 22 -4.61 5.49 -12.89
CA ALA A 22 -3.53 4.96 -12.15
C ALA A 22 -3.22 6.03 -11.19
N HIS A 23 -3.06 5.80 -10.03
CA HIS A 23 -2.67 6.81 -9.11
C HIS A 23 -1.85 6.21 -8.05
N SER A 24 -1.19 6.98 -7.33
CA SER A 24 -0.31 6.48 -6.32
C SER A 24 -1.12 5.94 -5.19
N GLN A 25 -0.63 4.99 -4.59
CA GLN A 25 -1.28 4.40 -3.49
C GLN A 25 -0.51 4.71 -2.28
N GLY A 26 -1.11 4.83 -1.21
CA GLY A 26 -0.40 4.95 0.02
C GLY A 26 0.15 3.61 0.38
N MET A 27 0.64 3.51 1.57
CA MET A 27 1.20 2.28 2.07
C MET A 27 0.13 1.22 2.14
N GLN A 28 0.46 0.02 1.74
CA GLN A 28 -0.47 -1.08 1.86
C GLN A 28 -0.37 -1.72 3.21
N THR A 29 -1.48 -2.14 3.76
CA THR A 29 -1.52 -2.79 5.06
C THR A 29 -2.19 -4.14 4.95
N PHE A 30 -1.86 -5.02 5.87
CA PHE A 30 -2.31 -6.40 5.83
C PHE A 30 -2.77 -6.85 7.19
N SER A 31 -3.70 -7.79 7.22
CA SER A 31 -4.20 -8.30 8.47
C SER A 31 -3.34 -9.45 9.00
N SER A 32 -2.40 -9.94 8.23
CA SER A 32 -1.51 -10.98 8.70
C SER A 32 -0.07 -10.69 8.32
N GLU A 33 0.85 -11.15 9.13
CA GLU A 33 2.26 -11.00 8.84
C GLU A 33 2.60 -11.73 7.55
N GLN A 34 2.01 -12.88 7.32
CA GLN A 34 2.30 -13.64 6.14
C GLN A 34 1.89 -12.91 4.86
N ALA A 35 0.74 -12.26 4.87
CA ALA A 35 0.30 -11.51 3.70
C ALA A 35 1.26 -10.36 3.41
N ALA A 36 1.74 -9.68 4.45
CA ALA A 36 2.70 -8.63 4.26
C ALA A 36 4.00 -9.18 3.70
N ARG A 37 4.42 -10.34 4.20
CA ARG A 37 5.66 -10.93 3.75
C ARG A 37 5.56 -11.36 2.29
N GLN A 38 4.40 -11.76 1.83
CA GLN A 38 4.23 -12.11 0.42
C GLN A 38 4.31 -10.87 -0.47
N HIS A 39 3.85 -9.76 0.03
CA HIS A 39 3.89 -8.52 -0.71
C HIS A 39 5.31 -7.97 -0.80
N CYS A 40 6.08 -8.12 0.25
CA CYS A 40 7.44 -7.62 0.27
C CYS A 40 8.40 -8.67 0.82
N PRO A 41 8.70 -9.68 0.04
CA PRO A 41 9.48 -10.82 0.53
C PRO A 41 10.91 -10.50 0.96
N THR A 42 11.44 -9.40 0.51
CA THR A 42 12.82 -9.07 0.87
C THR A 42 12.91 -7.87 1.82
N ASP A 43 11.79 -7.40 2.34
CA ASP A 43 11.79 -6.28 3.24
C ASP A 43 11.33 -6.75 4.61
N ALA A 44 11.59 -5.97 5.62
CA ALA A 44 11.11 -6.30 6.95
C ALA A 44 9.62 -6.01 7.03
N VAL A 45 8.90 -6.87 7.73
CA VAL A 45 7.50 -6.63 8.01
C VAL A 45 7.43 -5.98 9.37
N VAL A 46 6.65 -4.92 9.48
CA VAL A 46 6.50 -4.18 10.73
C VAL A 46 5.04 -4.12 11.12
N TRP A 47 4.79 -3.80 12.36
CA TRP A 47 3.42 -3.65 12.87
C TRP A 47 3.14 -2.18 13.06
N LEU A 48 2.15 -1.67 12.37
CA LEU A 48 1.78 -0.28 12.49
C LEU A 48 0.80 -0.09 13.63
N ASN A 49 1.01 0.94 14.42
CA ASN A 49 -0.01 1.37 15.34
C ASN A 49 -0.71 2.49 14.60
N THR A 50 -1.88 2.19 14.06
CA THR A 50 -2.54 3.12 13.17
C THR A 50 -3.13 4.33 13.87
N SER A 51 -3.15 4.35 15.17
CA SER A 51 -3.64 5.53 15.88
C SER A 51 -2.53 6.49 16.22
N SER A 52 -1.29 6.15 16.03
CA SER A 52 -0.19 7.02 16.41
C SER A 52 0.88 7.23 15.37
N ALA A 53 0.72 6.71 14.19
CA ALA A 53 1.70 6.85 13.14
C ALA A 53 3.08 6.27 13.51
N ASN A 54 3.09 5.27 14.35
CA ASN A 54 4.31 4.60 14.74
C ASN A 54 4.30 3.16 14.29
N TYR A 55 5.46 2.55 14.13
CA TYR A 55 5.49 1.13 13.83
C TYR A 55 6.51 0.42 14.72
N HIS A 56 6.28 -0.87 14.93
CA HIS A 56 7.10 -1.68 15.81
C HIS A 56 7.71 -2.82 15.02
N PHE A 57 8.92 -3.19 15.40
CA PHE A 57 9.61 -4.30 14.75
C PHE A 57 9.26 -5.60 15.42
N LYS A 58 9.39 -6.68 14.69
CA LYS A 58 9.14 -7.99 15.24
C LYS A 58 10.08 -8.20 16.42
N GLY A 59 9.57 -8.72 17.48
CA GLY A 59 10.35 -8.88 18.71
C GLY A 59 10.08 -7.77 19.71
N ASP A 60 9.41 -6.72 19.27
CA ASP A 60 9.05 -5.65 20.16
C ASP A 60 7.80 -6.06 20.91
N THR A 61 7.64 -5.56 22.13
CA THR A 61 6.51 -5.87 22.98
C THR A 61 5.18 -5.60 22.30
N TRP A 62 5.11 -4.55 21.52
CA TRP A 62 3.85 -4.16 20.92
C TRP A 62 3.60 -4.67 19.50
N TYR A 63 4.51 -5.48 18.99
CA TYR A 63 4.34 -6.02 17.65
C TYR A 63 3.10 -6.91 17.64
N GLY A 64 2.14 -6.58 16.80
CA GLY A 64 0.91 -7.33 16.69
C GLY A 64 -0.03 -7.16 17.87
N ARG A 65 0.25 -6.21 18.76
CA ARG A 65 -0.51 -6.14 20.01
C ARG A 65 -1.21 -4.84 20.29
N THR A 66 -1.13 -3.88 19.42
CA THR A 66 -1.88 -2.65 19.68
C THR A 66 -3.32 -2.85 19.25
N GLN A 67 -4.20 -2.12 19.86
CA GLN A 67 -5.61 -2.27 19.59
C GLN A 67 -5.96 -1.94 18.17
N ARG A 68 -5.32 -0.96 17.60
CA ARG A 68 -5.52 -0.63 16.20
C ARG A 68 -4.21 -0.81 15.52
N GLY A 69 -4.14 -1.70 14.59
CA GLY A 69 -2.89 -1.94 13.91
C GLY A 69 -3.03 -2.78 12.69
N ALA A 70 -1.94 -2.90 11.99
CA ALA A 70 -1.87 -3.70 10.78
C ALA A 70 -0.42 -3.99 10.46
N TYR A 71 -0.18 -5.02 9.67
CA TYR A 71 1.16 -5.32 9.22
C TYR A 71 1.46 -4.55 7.95
N ALA A 72 2.70 -4.18 7.75
CA ALA A 72 3.10 -3.45 6.56
C ALA A 72 4.57 -3.71 6.27
N CYS A 73 5.03 -3.29 5.12
CA CYS A 73 6.43 -3.39 4.76
C CYS A 73 7.16 -2.16 5.25
N LYS A 74 8.32 -2.37 5.86
CA LYS A 74 9.05 -1.26 6.46
C LYS A 74 9.35 -0.13 5.49
N THR A 75 9.80 -0.45 4.29
CA THR A 75 10.15 0.60 3.34
C THR A 75 8.93 1.44 2.97
N GLU A 76 7.79 0.81 2.83
CA GLU A 76 6.57 1.55 2.52
C GLU A 76 6.14 2.40 3.72
N ALA A 77 6.27 1.85 4.92
CA ALA A 77 5.93 2.60 6.13
C ALA A 77 6.82 3.84 6.26
N ASP A 78 8.10 3.69 5.98
CA ASP A 78 9.01 4.80 6.06
C ASP A 78 8.66 5.87 5.03
N LYS A 79 8.33 5.47 3.82
CA LYS A 79 7.97 6.43 2.79
C LYS A 79 6.68 7.16 3.14
N ASP A 80 5.82 6.51 3.87
CA ASP A 80 4.55 7.11 4.24
C ASP A 80 4.66 7.94 5.52
N GLY A 81 5.85 8.13 6.03
CA GLY A 81 6.07 9.00 7.16
C GLY A 81 5.85 8.38 8.52
N MET A 82 5.74 7.07 8.57
CA MET A 82 5.58 6.40 9.87
C MET A 82 6.90 6.42 10.60
N ASN A 83 6.84 6.44 11.90
CA ASN A 83 8.03 6.53 12.73
C ASN A 83 8.36 5.22 13.41
N PRO A 84 9.61 4.77 13.33
CA PRO A 84 9.99 3.53 13.99
C PRO A 84 10.07 3.74 15.51
N MET A 85 9.63 2.73 16.24
CA MET A 85 9.71 2.77 17.69
C MET A 85 10.83 1.86 18.14
N SER A 86 11.55 2.30 19.13
CA SER A 86 12.59 1.44 19.66
C SER A 86 11.94 0.33 20.43
N LYS A 87 12.72 -0.72 20.61
CA LYS A 87 12.23 -1.86 21.31
C LYS A 87 11.78 -1.47 22.70
N GLY A 88 10.63 -1.93 23.07
CA GLY A 88 10.12 -1.63 24.39
C GLY A 88 9.32 -0.36 24.51
N GLN A 89 9.15 0.36 23.46
CA GLN A 89 8.40 1.60 23.52
C GLN A 89 7.01 1.48 23.00
#